data_7a8e7cebdbf961552dbb280b36f9afc0
#
_entry.id   7a8e7cebdbf961552dbb280b36f9afc0
#
_cell.length_a   1.000
_cell.length_b   1.000
_cell.length_c   1.000
_cell.angle_alpha   90.00
_cell.angle_beta   90.00
_cell.angle_gamma   90.00
#
_symmetry.space_group_name_H-M   'P 1'
#
loop_
_entity.id
_entity.type
_entity.pdbx_description
1 polymer ?
#
loop_
_entity_poly.entity_id
_entity_poly.type
_entity_poly.pdbx_seq_one_letter_code
_entity_poly.pdbx_strand_id
1 'polypeptide(L)'
;MKCDEIFVALSMLEKERGIPQDFMMEKIVQALTTAYKKDHPGVENVYVDVNEAKKDLRMYVQKEVVEEVEFPGSQITLADARAIRPSAGLGDTVNIPVDNVEFGRIAAGNGKQVIIQGLREAERGMIYDEFNSKQHEILTGTVTRTDPRTGNVSLRIGTGSESTEAVLLMGEQVPGEEL
;
A
#
# COMPACT_ATOMS: atom_id res chain seq x y z
N MET A 1 14.96 3.82 11.74
CA MET A 1 15.85 3.86 10.56
C MET A 1 15.47 5.08 9.72
N LYS A 2 16.44 5.93 9.38
CA LYS A 2 16.17 7.07 8.48
C LYS A 2 15.87 6.55 7.09
N CYS A 3 14.73 6.93 6.55
CA CYS A 3 14.23 6.50 5.24
C CYS A 3 14.01 7.70 4.32
N ASP A 4 14.96 8.64 4.32
CA ASP A 4 14.88 9.89 3.54
C ASP A 4 14.49 9.63 2.08
N GLU A 5 15.04 8.58 1.47
CA GLU A 5 14.76 8.20 0.07
C GLU A 5 13.28 7.85 -0.16
N ILE A 6 12.64 7.15 0.79
CA ILE A 6 11.22 6.79 0.70
C ILE A 6 10.37 8.06 0.74
N PHE A 7 10.61 8.96 1.71
CA PHE A 7 9.86 10.20 1.85
C PHE A 7 10.05 11.15 0.65
N VAL A 8 11.27 11.21 0.09
CA VAL A 8 11.53 11.97 -1.14
C VAL A 8 10.77 11.39 -2.32
N ALA A 9 10.78 10.06 -2.50
CA ALA A 9 10.06 9.39 -3.57
C ALA A 9 8.54 9.61 -3.45
N LEU A 10 7.98 9.54 -2.23
CA LEU A 10 6.56 9.80 -1.99
C LEU A 10 6.18 11.26 -2.30
N SER A 11 7.02 12.22 -1.92
CA SER A 11 6.81 13.64 -2.28
C SER A 11 6.85 13.89 -3.78
N MET A 12 7.69 13.18 -4.52
CA MET A 12 7.73 13.27 -5.98
C MET A 12 6.47 12.66 -6.61
N LEU A 13 6.01 11.51 -6.13
CA LEU A 13 4.79 10.86 -6.61
C LEU A 13 3.54 11.71 -6.38
N GLU A 14 3.46 12.39 -5.23
CA GLU A 14 2.37 13.33 -4.96
C GLU A 14 2.37 14.51 -5.94
N LYS A 15 3.55 15.09 -6.22
CA LYS A 15 3.67 16.23 -7.14
C LYS A 15 3.44 15.85 -8.61
N GLU A 16 3.94 14.70 -9.04
CA GLU A 16 3.90 14.30 -10.45
C GLU A 16 2.62 13.54 -10.82
N ARG A 17 2.03 12.81 -9.88
CA ARG A 17 0.92 11.90 -10.12
C ARG A 17 -0.33 12.23 -9.30
N GLY A 18 -0.26 13.20 -8.39
CA GLY A 18 -1.38 13.59 -7.52
C GLY A 18 -1.77 12.52 -6.48
N ILE A 19 -0.89 11.54 -6.21
CA ILE A 19 -1.16 10.45 -5.27
C ILE A 19 -0.79 10.91 -3.87
N PRO A 20 -1.73 10.90 -2.89
CA PRO A 20 -1.45 11.34 -1.53
C PRO A 20 -0.34 10.53 -0.87
N GLN A 21 0.59 11.21 -0.19
CA GLN A 21 1.70 10.56 0.53
C GLN A 21 1.19 9.60 1.60
N ASP A 22 0.14 9.99 2.33
CA ASP A 22 -0.46 9.17 3.40
C ASP A 22 -0.96 7.83 2.89
N PHE A 23 -1.62 7.82 1.73
CA PHE A 23 -2.09 6.59 1.08
C PHE A 23 -0.94 5.64 0.75
N MET A 24 0.13 6.17 0.17
CA MET A 24 1.30 5.37 -0.18
C MET A 24 2.06 4.90 1.06
N MET A 25 2.15 5.75 2.09
CA MET A 25 2.78 5.38 3.36
C MET A 25 2.03 4.24 4.05
N GLU A 26 0.69 4.29 4.07
CA GLU A 26 -0.14 3.21 4.62
C GLU A 26 0.13 1.88 3.91
N LYS A 27 0.21 1.88 2.57
CA LYS A 27 0.54 0.68 1.79
C LYS A 27 1.93 0.14 2.10
N ILE A 28 2.93 1.02 2.27
CA ILE A 28 4.29 0.63 2.66
C ILE A 28 4.28 0.00 4.05
N VAL A 29 3.64 0.62 5.03
CA VAL A 29 3.51 0.11 6.40
C VAL A 29 2.83 -1.26 6.40
N GLN A 30 1.73 -1.41 5.69
CA GLN A 30 1.00 -2.68 5.57
C GLN A 30 1.87 -3.80 4.99
N ALA A 31 2.65 -3.49 3.98
CA ALA A 31 3.52 -4.48 3.36
C ALA A 31 4.72 -4.85 4.24
N LEU A 32 5.32 -3.88 4.93
CA LEU A 32 6.41 -4.14 5.85
C LEU A 32 5.96 -5.01 7.02
N THR A 33 4.79 -4.74 7.60
CA THR A 33 4.22 -5.55 8.67
C THR A 33 3.86 -6.96 8.20
N THR A 34 3.32 -7.09 6.99
CA THR A 34 3.01 -8.40 6.39
C THR A 34 4.27 -9.21 6.12
N ALA A 35 5.32 -8.58 5.59
CA ALA A 35 6.59 -9.24 5.34
C ALA A 35 7.25 -9.72 6.64
N TYR A 36 7.24 -8.89 7.69
CA TYR A 36 7.78 -9.28 8.99
C TYR A 36 7.04 -10.48 9.59
N LYS A 37 5.70 -10.47 9.56
CA LYS A 37 4.86 -11.58 10.04
C LYS A 37 5.13 -12.88 9.28
N LYS A 38 5.40 -12.78 7.99
CA LYS A 38 5.73 -13.95 7.15
C LYS A 38 7.08 -14.57 7.54
N ASP A 39 8.07 -13.73 7.85
CA ASP A 39 9.42 -14.17 8.26
C ASP A 39 9.44 -14.67 9.73
N HIS A 40 8.45 -14.26 10.55
CA HIS A 40 8.34 -14.59 11.98
C HIS A 40 6.98 -15.22 12.28
N PRO A 41 6.79 -16.52 12.00
CA PRO A 41 5.56 -17.23 12.35
C PRO A 41 5.28 -17.16 13.85
N GLY A 42 4.03 -16.83 14.20
CA GLY A 42 3.60 -16.67 15.60
C GLY A 42 3.66 -15.24 16.14
N VAL A 43 4.20 -14.29 15.38
CA VAL A 43 4.12 -12.86 15.70
C VAL A 43 2.87 -12.28 15.06
N GLU A 44 1.89 -11.88 15.87
CA GLU A 44 0.60 -11.37 15.37
C GLU A 44 0.54 -9.83 15.37
N ASN A 45 1.03 -9.21 16.44
CA ASN A 45 0.91 -7.78 16.68
C ASN A 45 2.19 -7.03 16.32
N VAL A 46 2.27 -6.61 15.07
CA VAL A 46 3.38 -5.80 14.53
C VAL A 46 2.82 -4.49 14.01
N TYR A 47 3.50 -3.40 14.31
CA TYR A 47 3.16 -2.09 13.76
C TYR A 47 4.43 -1.28 13.45
N VAL A 48 4.28 -0.30 12.58
CA VAL A 48 5.33 0.64 12.20
C VAL A 48 4.91 2.03 12.65
N ASP A 49 5.76 2.65 13.44
CA ASP A 49 5.65 4.06 13.82
C ASP A 49 6.31 4.92 12.73
N VAL A 50 5.55 5.86 12.19
CA VAL A 50 5.97 6.76 11.12
C VAL A 50 6.21 8.13 11.70
N ASN A 51 7.45 8.59 11.72
CA ASN A 51 7.79 9.95 12.13
C ASN A 51 8.16 10.78 10.90
N GLU A 52 7.19 11.49 10.35
CA GLU A 52 7.35 12.32 9.16
C GLU A 52 8.36 13.47 9.37
N ALA A 53 8.32 14.11 10.54
CA ALA A 53 9.22 15.23 10.85
C ALA A 53 10.70 14.82 10.86
N LYS A 54 10.99 13.59 11.26
CA LYS A 54 12.34 13.03 11.31
C LYS A 54 12.66 12.13 10.11
N LYS A 55 11.70 11.89 9.23
CA LYS A 55 11.75 10.92 8.12
C LYS A 55 12.25 9.55 8.60
N ASP A 56 11.70 9.10 9.71
CA ASP A 56 12.12 7.89 10.42
C ASP A 56 10.96 6.90 10.51
N LEU A 57 11.26 5.64 10.23
CA LEU A 57 10.34 4.52 10.38
C LEU A 57 10.90 3.59 11.45
N ARG A 58 10.04 3.16 12.38
CA ARG A 58 10.40 2.20 13.43
C ARG A 58 9.36 1.11 13.53
N MET A 59 9.81 -0.11 13.49
CA MET A 59 8.94 -1.27 13.64
C MET A 59 8.98 -1.79 15.08
N TYR A 60 7.82 -2.18 15.59
CA TYR A 60 7.65 -2.73 16.92
C TYR A 60 6.81 -4.00 16.87
N VAL A 61 7.18 -4.95 17.70
CA VAL A 61 6.35 -6.11 18.05
C VAL A 61 5.69 -5.83 19.39
N GLN A 62 4.37 -5.93 19.43
CA GLN A 62 3.61 -5.78 20.66
C GLN A 62 3.43 -7.14 21.32
N LYS A 63 3.84 -7.26 22.58
CA LYS A 63 3.71 -8.50 23.37
C LYS A 63 2.99 -8.25 24.68
N GLU A 64 2.18 -9.23 25.08
CA GLU A 64 1.51 -9.25 26.38
C GLU A 64 2.47 -9.75 27.48
N VAL A 65 2.41 -9.11 28.63
CA VAL A 65 3.24 -9.47 29.80
C VAL A 65 2.55 -10.56 30.59
N VAL A 66 3.20 -11.73 30.69
CA VAL A 66 2.70 -12.92 31.37
C VAL A 66 3.70 -13.43 32.42
N GLU A 67 3.25 -14.30 33.32
CA GLU A 67 4.17 -14.96 34.25
C GLU A 67 5.01 -16.03 33.57
N GLU A 68 4.34 -16.88 32.74
CA GLU A 68 4.98 -17.93 31.95
C GLU A 68 4.62 -17.74 30.50
N VAL A 69 5.64 -17.78 29.61
CA VAL A 69 5.47 -17.58 28.17
C VAL A 69 5.08 -18.90 27.50
N GLU A 70 3.85 -18.97 27.01
CA GLU A 70 3.36 -20.07 26.18
C GLU A 70 3.58 -19.79 24.69
N PHE A 71 3.41 -18.54 24.29
CA PHE A 71 3.54 -18.09 22.90
C PHE A 71 4.63 -17.02 22.76
N PRO A 72 5.88 -17.40 22.47
CA PRO A 72 7.02 -16.45 22.42
C PRO A 72 6.86 -15.33 21.41
N GLY A 73 6.03 -15.51 20.36
CA GLY A 73 5.74 -14.48 19.36
C GLY A 73 4.89 -13.32 19.88
N SER A 74 3.97 -13.58 20.81
CA SER A 74 2.98 -12.61 21.32
C SER A 74 3.10 -12.33 22.83
N GLN A 75 3.92 -13.06 23.54
CA GLN A 75 4.07 -12.96 25.01
C GLN A 75 5.51 -12.67 25.43
N ILE A 76 5.67 -12.08 26.59
CA ILE A 76 6.97 -11.75 27.22
C ILE A 76 6.87 -11.93 28.74
N THR A 77 7.95 -12.33 29.39
CA THR A 77 7.98 -12.43 30.85
C THR A 77 7.94 -11.05 31.54
N LEU A 78 7.42 -10.99 32.75
CA LEU A 78 7.39 -9.76 33.54
C LEU A 78 8.80 -9.19 33.77
N ALA A 79 9.81 -10.05 33.95
CA ALA A 79 11.19 -9.61 34.13
C ALA A 79 11.74 -8.90 32.90
N ASP A 80 11.57 -9.50 31.71
CA ASP A 80 12.04 -8.92 30.46
C ASP A 80 11.23 -7.67 30.08
N ALA A 81 9.91 -7.67 30.36
CA ALA A 81 9.06 -6.50 30.13
C ALA A 81 9.49 -5.29 30.96
N ARG A 82 9.89 -5.50 32.22
CA ARG A 82 10.39 -4.44 33.09
C ARG A 82 11.76 -3.92 32.69
N ALA A 83 12.57 -4.71 32.03
CA ALA A 83 13.83 -4.22 31.44
C ALA A 83 13.58 -3.19 30.31
N ILE A 84 12.45 -3.32 29.61
CA ILE A 84 12.04 -2.39 28.52
C ILE A 84 11.23 -1.21 29.10
N ARG A 85 10.27 -1.51 29.97
CA ARG A 85 9.40 -0.55 30.64
C ARG A 85 9.32 -0.87 32.14
N PRO A 86 10.04 -0.15 33.00
CA PRO A 86 10.12 -0.44 34.43
C PRO A 86 8.75 -0.49 35.15
N SER A 87 7.75 0.22 34.64
CA SER A 87 6.38 0.25 35.18
C SER A 87 5.48 -0.88 34.69
N ALA A 88 6.00 -1.85 33.92
CA ALA A 88 5.19 -2.93 33.35
C ALA A 88 4.65 -3.87 34.44
N GLY A 89 3.37 -4.22 34.34
CA GLY A 89 2.64 -5.18 35.17
C GLY A 89 2.15 -6.38 34.35
N LEU A 90 1.71 -7.44 35.03
CA LEU A 90 1.06 -8.58 34.37
C LEU A 90 -0.21 -8.14 33.64
N GLY A 91 -0.43 -8.65 32.44
CA GLY A 91 -1.54 -8.27 31.55
C GLY A 91 -1.32 -6.97 30.78
N ASP A 92 -0.22 -6.25 31.04
CA ASP A 92 0.15 -5.10 30.26
C ASP A 92 0.66 -5.50 28.86
N THR A 93 0.65 -4.53 27.95
CA THR A 93 1.24 -4.69 26.62
C THR A 93 2.52 -3.88 26.52
N VAL A 94 3.60 -4.47 26.03
CA VAL A 94 4.89 -3.82 25.84
C VAL A 94 5.30 -3.87 24.39
N ASN A 95 5.82 -2.74 23.90
CA ASN A 95 6.30 -2.58 22.52
C ASN A 95 7.80 -2.85 22.47
N ILE A 96 8.18 -3.89 21.75
CA ILE A 96 9.57 -4.32 21.58
C ILE A 96 10.06 -3.79 20.23
N PRO A 97 11.07 -2.92 20.21
CA PRO A 97 11.61 -2.43 18.95
C PRO A 97 12.28 -3.56 18.15
N VAL A 98 11.96 -3.66 16.88
CA VAL A 98 12.66 -4.55 15.96
C VAL A 98 14.03 -3.95 15.62
N ASP A 99 15.06 -4.80 15.51
CA ASP A 99 16.41 -4.33 15.16
C ASP A 99 16.42 -3.63 13.80
N ASN A 100 17.15 -2.52 13.75
CA ASN A 100 17.25 -1.68 12.54
C ASN A 100 17.85 -2.42 11.33
N VAL A 101 18.74 -3.38 11.55
CA VAL A 101 19.36 -4.18 10.46
C VAL A 101 18.32 -5.11 9.86
N GLU A 102 17.55 -5.77 10.71
CA GLU A 102 16.48 -6.67 10.30
C GLU A 102 15.35 -5.91 9.57
N PHE A 103 14.90 -4.81 10.15
CA PHE A 103 13.92 -3.93 9.51
C PHE A 103 14.41 -3.40 8.18
N GLY A 104 15.69 -2.96 8.08
CA GLY A 104 16.30 -2.50 6.85
C GLY A 104 16.33 -3.54 5.74
N ARG A 105 16.60 -4.81 6.09
CA ARG A 105 16.58 -5.94 5.14
C ARG A 105 15.17 -6.17 4.57
N ILE A 106 14.15 -6.14 5.41
CA ILE A 106 12.75 -6.30 4.99
C ILE A 106 12.32 -5.12 4.11
N ALA A 107 12.65 -3.90 4.50
CA ALA A 107 12.32 -2.69 3.75
C ALA A 107 13.00 -2.67 2.36
N ALA A 108 14.28 -3.05 2.27
CA ALA A 108 14.99 -3.11 1.00
C ALA A 108 14.46 -4.22 0.06
N GLY A 109 14.09 -5.39 0.62
CA GLY A 109 13.58 -6.52 -0.17
C GLY A 109 12.18 -6.29 -0.75
N ASN A 110 11.31 -5.64 0.01
CA ASN A 110 9.89 -5.49 -0.36
C ASN A 110 9.53 -4.07 -0.82
N GLY A 111 10.29 -3.05 -0.43
CA GLY A 111 9.93 -1.65 -0.60
C GLY A 111 9.65 -1.26 -2.06
N LYS A 112 10.51 -1.64 -3.00
CA LYS A 112 10.35 -1.30 -4.42
C LYS A 112 9.07 -1.92 -5.01
N GLN A 113 8.80 -3.18 -4.73
CA GLN A 113 7.64 -3.88 -5.28
C GLN A 113 6.34 -3.34 -4.72
N VAL A 114 6.33 -2.98 -3.43
CA VAL A 114 5.19 -2.39 -2.75
C VAL A 114 4.87 -1.00 -3.30
N ILE A 115 5.89 -0.17 -3.51
CA ILE A 115 5.71 1.16 -4.12
C ILE A 115 5.10 1.02 -5.52
N ILE A 116 5.61 0.11 -6.36
CA ILE A 116 5.08 -0.12 -7.71
C ILE A 116 3.63 -0.61 -7.66
N GLN A 117 3.31 -1.53 -6.74
CA GLN A 117 1.96 -2.06 -6.60
C GLN A 117 1.00 -1.00 -6.05
N GLY A 118 1.40 -0.25 -5.03
CA GLY A 118 0.61 0.84 -4.47
C GLY A 118 0.35 1.96 -5.48
N LEU A 119 1.35 2.28 -6.32
CA LEU A 119 1.20 3.22 -7.41
C LEU A 119 0.13 2.78 -8.41
N ARG A 120 0.18 1.53 -8.87
CA ARG A 120 -0.81 0.97 -9.79
C ARG A 120 -2.22 0.94 -9.18
N GLU A 121 -2.31 0.66 -7.90
CA GLU A 121 -3.60 0.63 -7.18
C GLU A 121 -4.18 2.04 -7.04
N ALA A 122 -3.34 3.03 -6.73
CA ALA A 122 -3.74 4.43 -6.67
C ALA A 122 -4.19 4.96 -8.05
N GLU A 123 -3.41 4.70 -9.12
CA GLU A 123 -3.78 5.08 -10.50
C GLU A 123 -5.12 4.45 -10.90
N ARG A 124 -5.36 3.18 -10.54
CA ARG A 124 -6.66 2.54 -10.78
C ARG A 124 -7.80 3.20 -10.02
N GLY A 125 -7.59 3.53 -8.75
CA GLY A 125 -8.58 4.22 -7.93
C GLY A 125 -8.95 5.59 -8.52
N MET A 126 -7.97 6.38 -8.92
CA MET A 126 -8.19 7.70 -9.53
C MET A 126 -8.98 7.59 -10.83
N ILE A 127 -8.61 6.64 -11.72
CA ILE A 127 -9.34 6.39 -12.97
C ILE A 127 -10.77 5.96 -12.67
N TYR A 128 -10.96 5.05 -11.71
CA TYR A 128 -12.28 4.59 -11.32
C TYR A 128 -13.15 5.74 -10.81
N ASP A 129 -12.64 6.58 -9.90
CA ASP A 129 -13.38 7.70 -9.32
C ASP A 129 -13.74 8.75 -10.38
N GLU A 130 -12.80 9.04 -11.29
CA GLU A 130 -13.03 9.96 -12.40
C GLU A 130 -14.17 9.48 -13.29
N PHE A 131 -14.16 8.23 -13.74
CA PHE A 131 -15.17 7.71 -14.65
C PHE A 131 -16.48 7.31 -13.94
N ASN A 132 -16.43 6.96 -12.67
CA ASN A 132 -17.62 6.73 -11.88
C ASN A 132 -18.44 8.03 -11.67
N SER A 133 -17.76 9.16 -11.52
CA SER A 133 -18.45 10.47 -11.45
C SER A 133 -19.11 10.88 -12.78
N LYS A 134 -18.61 10.37 -13.90
CA LYS A 134 -19.11 10.61 -15.27
C LYS A 134 -20.10 9.55 -15.76
N GLN A 135 -20.52 8.64 -14.87
CA GLN A 135 -21.52 7.64 -15.20
C GLN A 135 -22.83 8.31 -15.67
N HIS A 136 -23.40 7.83 -16.76
CA HIS A 136 -24.55 8.41 -17.45
C HIS A 136 -24.31 9.73 -18.22
N GLU A 137 -23.05 10.15 -18.35
CA GLU A 137 -22.68 11.28 -19.20
C GLU A 137 -22.27 10.82 -20.62
N ILE A 138 -22.38 11.72 -21.57
CA ILE A 138 -21.89 11.49 -22.96
C ILE A 138 -20.40 11.82 -22.98
N LEU A 139 -19.57 10.82 -23.29
CA LEU A 139 -18.13 10.98 -23.41
C LEU A 139 -17.70 10.88 -24.87
N THR A 140 -16.70 11.69 -25.22
CA THR A 140 -16.07 11.61 -26.54
C THR A 140 -14.81 10.76 -26.45
N GLY A 141 -14.71 9.76 -27.33
CA GLY A 141 -13.56 8.88 -27.40
C GLY A 141 -13.02 8.78 -28.84
N THR A 142 -11.74 8.44 -28.97
CA THR A 142 -11.11 8.15 -30.27
C THR A 142 -10.97 6.65 -30.43
N VAL A 143 -11.45 6.12 -31.55
CA VAL A 143 -11.28 4.70 -31.90
C VAL A 143 -9.79 4.39 -32.07
N THR A 144 -9.30 3.42 -31.32
CA THR A 144 -7.90 2.98 -31.41
C THR A 144 -7.74 1.65 -32.10
N ARG A 145 -8.72 0.75 -31.91
CA ARG A 145 -8.67 -0.59 -32.47
C ARG A 145 -10.08 -1.20 -32.55
N THR A 146 -10.34 -1.96 -33.60
CA THR A 146 -11.50 -2.86 -33.70
C THR A 146 -11.01 -4.31 -33.65
N ASP A 147 -11.59 -5.14 -32.79
CA ASP A 147 -11.28 -6.56 -32.74
C ASP A 147 -12.11 -7.30 -33.81
N PRO A 148 -11.48 -7.86 -34.85
CA PRO A 148 -12.19 -8.50 -35.96
C PRO A 148 -12.92 -9.80 -35.54
N ARG A 149 -12.55 -10.40 -34.39
CA ARG A 149 -13.15 -11.63 -33.90
C ARG A 149 -14.39 -11.39 -33.08
N THR A 150 -14.39 -10.37 -32.25
CA THR A 150 -15.48 -10.06 -31.30
C THR A 150 -16.36 -8.91 -31.78
N GLY A 151 -15.88 -8.09 -32.73
CA GLY A 151 -16.53 -6.85 -33.16
C GLY A 151 -16.45 -5.73 -32.11
N ASN A 152 -15.77 -5.94 -31.01
CA ASN A 152 -15.62 -4.91 -29.98
C ASN A 152 -14.64 -3.82 -30.45
N VAL A 153 -14.91 -2.59 -30.04
CA VAL A 153 -14.09 -1.41 -30.39
C VAL A 153 -13.40 -0.88 -29.16
N SER A 154 -12.09 -0.73 -29.23
CA SER A 154 -11.31 -0.04 -28.18
C SER A 154 -11.31 1.46 -28.46
N LEU A 155 -11.65 2.23 -27.45
CA LEU A 155 -11.74 3.68 -27.48
C LEU A 155 -10.73 4.27 -26.49
N ARG A 156 -10.05 5.34 -26.90
CA ARG A 156 -9.29 6.19 -26.00
C ARG A 156 -10.18 7.33 -25.55
N ILE A 157 -10.40 7.44 -24.24
CA ILE A 157 -11.19 8.50 -23.59
C ILE A 157 -10.24 9.34 -22.73
N GLY A 158 -10.46 10.67 -22.70
CA GLY A 158 -9.59 11.62 -22.00
C GLY A 158 -8.44 12.14 -22.87
N THR A 159 -7.64 13.04 -22.31
CA THR A 159 -6.54 13.72 -23.01
C THR A 159 -5.24 13.63 -22.23
N GLY A 160 -4.12 13.43 -22.93
CA GLY A 160 -2.78 13.44 -22.34
C GLY A 160 -2.53 12.30 -21.34
N SER A 161 -2.06 12.64 -20.16
CA SER A 161 -1.73 11.69 -19.08
C SER A 161 -2.95 11.06 -18.40
N GLU A 162 -4.13 11.67 -18.57
CA GLU A 162 -5.41 11.20 -18.00
C GLU A 162 -6.21 10.35 -18.99
N SER A 163 -5.61 9.98 -20.13
CA SER A 163 -6.28 9.14 -21.12
C SER A 163 -6.31 7.68 -20.65
N THR A 164 -7.49 7.06 -20.76
CA THR A 164 -7.68 5.64 -20.50
C THR A 164 -8.28 4.93 -21.70
N GLU A 165 -8.16 3.60 -21.74
CA GLU A 165 -8.76 2.77 -22.76
C GLU A 165 -10.09 2.21 -22.25
N ALA A 166 -11.15 2.41 -23.03
CA ALA A 166 -12.47 1.83 -22.81
C ALA A 166 -12.83 0.88 -23.95
N VAL A 167 -13.72 -0.07 -23.67
CA VAL A 167 -14.20 -1.02 -24.69
C VAL A 167 -15.67 -0.80 -24.93
N LEU A 168 -16.03 -0.49 -26.19
CA LEU A 168 -17.40 -0.47 -26.65
C LEU A 168 -17.77 -1.85 -27.21
N LEU A 169 -18.64 -2.54 -26.50
CA LEU A 169 -19.07 -3.88 -26.89
C LEU A 169 -19.89 -3.83 -28.18
N MET A 170 -19.79 -4.88 -29.01
CA MET A 170 -20.53 -4.96 -30.28
C MET A 170 -22.04 -4.78 -30.10
N GLY A 171 -22.63 -5.27 -29.02
CA GLY A 171 -24.06 -5.12 -28.72
C GLY A 171 -24.50 -3.71 -28.33
N GLU A 172 -23.55 -2.81 -28.00
CA GLU A 172 -23.81 -1.42 -27.62
C GLU A 172 -23.49 -0.43 -28.75
N GLN A 173 -23.05 -0.94 -29.90
CA GLN A 173 -22.76 -0.13 -31.10
C GLN A 173 -24.02 0.14 -31.90
N VAL A 174 -24.05 1.29 -32.62
CA VAL A 174 -25.17 1.61 -33.53
C VAL A 174 -25.07 0.73 -34.79
N PRO A 175 -26.11 -0.06 -35.12
CA PRO A 175 -26.07 -0.93 -36.29
C PRO A 175 -25.88 -0.12 -37.60
N GLY A 176 -24.84 -0.48 -38.36
CA GLY A 176 -24.56 0.15 -39.66
C GLY A 176 -23.67 1.39 -39.60
N GLU A 177 -23.17 1.77 -38.44
CA GLU A 177 -22.17 2.79 -38.28
C GLU A 177 -20.76 2.18 -38.45
N GLU A 178 -19.93 2.76 -39.31
CA GLU A 178 -18.51 2.39 -39.45
C GLU A 178 -17.69 3.20 -38.43
N LEU A 179 -17.03 2.51 -37.48
CA LEU A 179 -16.24 3.10 -36.42
C LEU A 179 -14.73 2.97 -36.69
#